data_39924468d33c7a6f2f7013e743926f60
#
_entry.id   39924468d33c7a6f2f7013e743926f60
#
_cell.length_a   1.000
_cell.length_b   1.000
_cell.length_c   1.000
_cell.angle_alpha   90.00
_cell.angle_beta   90.00
_cell.angle_gamma   90.00
#
_symmetry.space_group_name_H-M   'P 1'
#
loop_
_entity.id
_entity.type
_entity.pdbx_description
1 polymer ?
#
loop_
_entity_poly.entity_id
_entity_poly.type
_entity_poly.pdbx_seq_one_letter_code
_entity_poly.pdbx_strand_id
1 'polypeptide(L)'
;KILRVDVNTKAGDLEYGIPKGNPFVGKPGFRSEIWAMGLRNPWMLYWDFSTSTLYCADVGQHQKEEVNLIQKGGNYGWSFREGSEAFDLKKRSSPEGTKFIDPVFEYDHTQGTSISGGSIYRGKSSPKLRSHYVFGDWGTGKCWAIRVSNGKVVEEKNIVFTENKEGLNMGFKMVKGKPQSSFKPVNFCQLPSGRMMILDWSGTIYSTD
;
A
#
# COMPACT_ATOMS: atom_id res chain seq x y z
N LYS A 1 0.29 -9.72 -8.56
CA LYS A 1 1.13 -9.10 -9.60
C LYS A 1 0.66 -7.69 -9.85
N ILE A 2 1.58 -6.81 -10.22
CA ILE A 2 1.26 -5.46 -10.73
C ILE A 2 1.46 -5.49 -12.25
N LEU A 3 0.52 -4.92 -12.97
CA LEU A 3 0.56 -4.78 -14.42
C LEU A 3 0.74 -3.31 -14.78
N ARG A 4 1.42 -3.06 -15.91
CA ARG A 4 1.54 -1.74 -16.51
C ARG A 4 1.13 -1.83 -17.97
N VAL A 5 0.07 -1.11 -18.32
CA VAL A 5 -0.53 -1.07 -19.66
C VAL A 5 -0.62 0.39 -20.16
N ASP A 6 -0.73 0.57 -21.46
CA ASP A 6 -1.02 1.85 -22.10
C ASP A 6 -2.47 1.83 -22.58
N VAL A 7 -3.32 2.62 -21.94
CA VAL A 7 -4.76 2.69 -22.24
C VAL A 7 -5.08 3.51 -23.50
N ASN A 8 -4.08 4.20 -24.07
CA ASN A 8 -4.26 5.04 -25.27
C ASN A 8 -3.91 4.31 -26.58
N THR A 9 -3.33 3.12 -26.49
CA THR A 9 -2.92 2.32 -27.65
C THR A 9 -3.42 0.89 -27.54
N LYS A 10 -3.35 0.13 -28.62
CA LYS A 10 -3.68 -1.31 -28.66
C LYS A 10 -2.46 -2.11 -29.11
N ALA A 11 -2.38 -3.38 -28.69
CA ALA A 11 -1.32 -4.30 -29.09
C ALA A 11 -1.92 -5.64 -29.54
N GLY A 12 -1.93 -5.87 -30.87
CA GLY A 12 -2.59 -7.05 -31.44
C GLY A 12 -4.07 -7.08 -31.08
N ASP A 13 -4.54 -8.19 -30.52
CA ASP A 13 -5.94 -8.38 -30.11
C ASP A 13 -6.26 -7.81 -28.71
N LEU A 14 -5.29 -7.14 -28.05
CA LEU A 14 -5.50 -6.55 -26.73
C LEU A 14 -6.13 -5.16 -26.87
N GLU A 15 -7.10 -4.85 -25.99
CA GLU A 15 -7.74 -3.54 -25.94
C GLU A 15 -6.85 -2.44 -25.27
N TYR A 16 -5.59 -2.74 -25.04
CA TYR A 16 -4.57 -1.85 -24.48
C TYR A 16 -3.20 -2.10 -25.12
N GLY A 17 -2.34 -1.11 -25.07
CA GLY A 17 -0.95 -1.22 -25.51
C GLY A 17 -0.02 -1.74 -24.41
N ILE A 18 1.11 -2.27 -24.83
CA ILE A 18 2.16 -2.74 -23.93
C ILE A 18 3.34 -1.77 -24.01
N PRO A 19 3.62 -1.02 -22.92
CA PRO A 19 4.77 -0.11 -22.91
C PRO A 19 6.08 -0.86 -23.16
N LYS A 20 6.87 -0.42 -24.13
CA LYS A 20 8.18 -1.02 -24.46
C LYS A 20 9.15 -1.10 -23.28
N GLY A 21 8.97 -0.21 -22.31
CA GLY A 21 9.77 -0.19 -21.08
C GLY A 21 9.36 -1.20 -20.02
N ASN A 22 8.38 -2.07 -20.24
CA ASN A 22 8.03 -3.12 -19.29
C ASN A 22 9.15 -4.16 -19.17
N PRO A 23 9.38 -4.68 -17.95
CA PRO A 23 10.56 -5.52 -17.67
C PRO A 23 10.55 -6.89 -18.33
N PHE A 24 9.37 -7.38 -18.73
CA PHE A 24 9.19 -8.74 -19.23
C PHE A 24 8.79 -8.80 -20.71
N VAL A 25 8.86 -7.69 -21.45
CA VAL A 25 8.60 -7.68 -22.89
C VAL A 25 9.59 -8.61 -23.59
N GLY A 26 9.06 -9.55 -24.39
CA GLY A 26 9.85 -10.53 -25.13
C GLY A 26 10.53 -11.61 -24.28
N LYS A 27 10.26 -11.70 -22.98
CA LYS A 27 10.80 -12.75 -22.12
C LYS A 27 9.91 -14.00 -22.15
N PRO A 28 10.41 -15.16 -22.57
CA PRO A 28 9.65 -16.40 -22.55
C PRO A 28 9.08 -16.72 -21.16
N GLY A 29 7.85 -17.22 -21.12
CA GLY A 29 7.17 -17.60 -19.87
C GLY A 29 6.55 -16.43 -19.07
N PHE A 30 6.72 -15.18 -19.53
CA PHE A 30 6.12 -14.00 -18.89
C PHE A 30 5.17 -13.29 -19.83
N ARG A 31 4.10 -12.76 -19.26
CA ARG A 31 3.26 -11.79 -19.96
C ARG A 31 3.93 -10.43 -19.95
N SER A 32 3.89 -9.75 -21.09
CA SER A 32 4.57 -8.46 -21.30
C SER A 32 4.00 -7.30 -20.49
N GLU A 33 2.76 -7.43 -20.00
CA GLU A 33 2.10 -6.45 -19.12
C GLU A 33 2.67 -6.41 -17.71
N ILE A 34 3.34 -7.49 -17.26
CA ILE A 34 3.80 -7.59 -15.88
C ILE A 34 4.84 -6.52 -15.59
N TRP A 35 4.59 -5.72 -14.54
CA TRP A 35 5.52 -4.75 -14.00
C TRP A 35 6.30 -5.28 -12.81
N ALA A 36 5.59 -5.97 -11.90
CA ALA A 36 6.15 -6.62 -10.71
C ALA A 36 5.37 -7.87 -10.34
N MET A 37 5.97 -8.79 -9.60
CA MET A 37 5.37 -10.06 -9.22
C MET A 37 5.62 -10.40 -7.74
N GLY A 38 5.07 -11.54 -7.29
CA GLY A 38 5.30 -12.02 -5.94
C GLY A 38 4.51 -11.27 -4.86
N LEU A 39 3.44 -10.59 -5.22
CA LEU A 39 2.47 -9.99 -4.31
C LEU A 39 1.26 -10.93 -4.17
N ARG A 40 0.69 -10.99 -2.98
CA ARG A 40 -0.46 -11.85 -2.67
C ARG A 40 -1.78 -11.20 -3.04
N ASN A 41 -2.11 -10.10 -2.39
CA ASN A 41 -3.34 -9.34 -2.57
C ASN A 41 -3.07 -7.84 -2.48
N PRO A 42 -2.43 -7.27 -3.50
CA PRO A 42 -2.13 -5.84 -3.55
C PRO A 42 -3.45 -5.06 -3.56
N TRP A 43 -3.81 -4.55 -2.37
CA TRP A 43 -5.11 -3.90 -2.14
C TRP A 43 -5.12 -2.48 -2.67
N MET A 44 -4.05 -1.72 -2.39
CA MET A 44 -3.97 -0.33 -2.79
C MET A 44 -2.58 0.02 -3.32
N LEU A 45 -2.57 0.70 -4.45
CA LEU A 45 -1.38 1.32 -5.03
C LEU A 45 -1.45 2.83 -4.85
N TYR A 46 -0.33 3.44 -4.45
CA TYR A 46 -0.19 4.88 -4.36
C TYR A 46 1.10 5.34 -5.04
N TRP A 47 0.96 6.23 -6.03
CA TRP A 47 2.10 6.85 -6.71
C TRP A 47 2.45 8.18 -6.05
N ASP A 48 3.64 8.28 -5.47
CA ASP A 48 4.18 9.56 -4.99
C ASP A 48 4.92 10.29 -6.11
N PHE A 49 4.28 11.29 -6.68
CA PHE A 49 4.84 12.10 -7.75
C PHE A 49 6.11 12.86 -7.34
N SER A 50 6.29 13.17 -6.06
CA SER A 50 7.44 13.95 -5.58
C SER A 50 8.72 13.12 -5.56
N THR A 51 8.62 11.83 -5.32
CA THR A 51 9.76 10.90 -5.23
C THR A 51 9.78 9.87 -6.35
N SER A 52 8.77 9.89 -7.24
CA SER A 52 8.57 8.88 -8.27
C SER A 52 8.58 7.45 -7.70
N THR A 53 7.91 7.26 -6.56
CA THR A 53 7.86 6.00 -5.83
C THR A 53 6.45 5.43 -5.86
N LEU A 54 6.32 4.16 -6.20
CA LEU A 54 5.05 3.43 -6.14
C LEU A 54 4.99 2.61 -4.86
N TYR A 55 4.09 2.98 -3.95
CA TYR A 55 3.76 2.23 -2.75
C TYR A 55 2.67 1.22 -3.05
N CYS A 56 2.73 0.08 -2.39
CA CYS A 56 1.71 -0.96 -2.43
C CYS A 56 1.45 -1.49 -1.03
N ALA A 57 0.20 -1.45 -0.60
CA ALA A 57 -0.27 -2.21 0.55
C ALA A 57 -0.67 -3.60 0.06
N ASP A 58 -0.04 -4.64 0.59
CA ASP A 58 -0.28 -6.04 0.22
C ASP A 58 -0.80 -6.84 1.41
N VAL A 59 -2.05 -7.30 1.31
CA VAL A 59 -2.70 -8.05 2.38
C VAL A 59 -2.15 -9.46 2.45
N GLY A 60 -1.65 -9.82 3.62
CA GLY A 60 -1.05 -11.11 3.91
C GLY A 60 -2.03 -12.27 4.00
N GLN A 61 -1.53 -13.47 4.24
CA GLN A 61 -2.36 -14.68 4.33
C GLN A 61 -2.71 -15.03 5.78
N HIS A 62 -1.70 -15.10 6.65
CA HIS A 62 -1.85 -15.57 8.02
C HIS A 62 -0.98 -14.87 9.05
N GLN A 63 0.09 -14.21 8.63
CA GLN A 63 1.15 -13.78 9.54
C GLN A 63 1.49 -12.31 9.44
N LYS A 64 1.61 -11.78 8.22
CA LYS A 64 2.18 -10.45 7.97
C LYS A 64 1.35 -9.65 7.00
N GLU A 65 1.19 -8.37 7.32
CA GLU A 65 0.69 -7.35 6.42
C GLU A 65 1.86 -6.48 5.95
N GLU A 66 1.86 -6.02 4.70
CA GLU A 66 3.04 -5.44 4.07
C GLU A 66 2.79 -4.08 3.43
N VAL A 67 3.77 -3.18 3.57
CA VAL A 67 3.93 -2.02 2.69
C VAL A 67 5.18 -2.24 1.83
N ASN A 68 4.99 -2.26 0.54
CA ASN A 68 6.03 -2.48 -0.46
C ASN A 68 6.32 -1.22 -1.28
N LEU A 69 7.59 -1.01 -1.65
CA LEU A 69 7.99 -0.05 -2.68
C LEU A 69 8.16 -0.80 -3.99
N ILE A 70 7.26 -0.57 -4.94
CA ILE A 70 7.21 -1.36 -6.17
C ILE A 70 8.28 -0.94 -7.16
N GLN A 71 9.18 -1.85 -7.47
CA GLN A 71 10.27 -1.69 -8.42
C GLN A 71 9.96 -2.40 -9.74
N LYS A 72 10.48 -1.85 -10.83
CA LYS A 72 10.41 -2.46 -12.16
C LYS A 72 11.07 -3.85 -12.16
N GLY A 73 10.28 -4.89 -12.47
CA GLY A 73 10.75 -6.29 -12.50
C GLY A 73 10.91 -6.91 -11.12
N GLY A 74 10.50 -6.24 -10.06
CA GLY A 74 10.61 -6.73 -8.68
C GLY A 74 9.80 -8.01 -8.43
N ASN A 75 10.34 -8.87 -7.55
CA ASN A 75 9.67 -10.06 -7.05
C ASN A 75 9.61 -9.98 -5.52
N TYR A 76 8.39 -9.94 -4.97
CA TYR A 76 8.11 -9.74 -3.54
C TYR A 76 7.89 -11.05 -2.76
N GLY A 77 8.09 -12.18 -3.43
CA GLY A 77 8.24 -13.48 -2.76
C GLY A 77 7.02 -14.35 -2.63
N TRP A 78 5.80 -13.81 -2.70
CA TRP A 78 4.59 -14.61 -2.59
C TRP A 78 4.51 -15.67 -3.71
N SER A 79 4.28 -16.94 -3.42
CA SER A 79 3.92 -17.56 -2.14
C SER A 79 5.06 -18.35 -1.48
N PHE A 80 6.31 -17.98 -1.69
CA PHE A 80 7.47 -18.52 -0.96
C PHE A 80 7.75 -17.74 0.31
N ARG A 81 7.28 -16.50 0.36
CA ARG A 81 7.39 -15.58 1.49
C ARG A 81 6.06 -14.94 1.80
N GLU A 82 5.88 -14.57 3.07
CA GLU A 82 4.89 -13.64 3.58
C GLU A 82 5.65 -12.63 4.44
N GLY A 83 5.63 -11.37 4.04
CA GLY A 83 6.58 -10.41 4.55
C GLY A 83 8.03 -10.77 4.20
N SER A 84 8.90 -10.51 5.14
CA SER A 84 10.32 -10.89 5.05
C SER A 84 10.59 -12.35 5.41
N GLU A 85 9.57 -13.10 5.88
CA GLU A 85 9.71 -14.46 6.40
C GLU A 85 9.36 -15.52 5.35
N ALA A 86 9.92 -16.73 5.53
CA ALA A 86 9.56 -17.86 4.71
C ALA A 86 8.10 -18.27 4.95
N PHE A 87 7.33 -18.39 3.88
CA PHE A 87 5.96 -18.83 3.92
C PHE A 87 5.78 -19.99 2.97
N ASP A 88 5.46 -21.17 3.50
CA ASP A 88 5.28 -22.32 2.63
C ASP A 88 4.24 -23.31 3.14
N LEU A 89 3.02 -23.12 2.66
CA LEU A 89 1.93 -24.09 2.87
C LEU A 89 2.22 -25.47 2.24
N LYS A 90 3.15 -25.56 1.31
CA LYS A 90 3.45 -26.78 0.55
C LYS A 90 4.91 -27.22 0.64
N LYS A 91 5.69 -26.63 1.54
CA LYS A 91 7.14 -26.93 1.71
C LYS A 91 7.92 -26.88 0.38
N ARG A 92 7.60 -25.91 -0.48
CA ARG A 92 8.31 -25.71 -1.75
C ARG A 92 9.51 -24.82 -1.53
N SER A 93 10.62 -25.14 -2.14
CA SER A 93 11.74 -24.21 -2.22
C SER A 93 11.56 -23.27 -3.41
N SER A 94 11.95 -22.01 -3.25
CA SER A 94 12.06 -21.11 -4.40
C SER A 94 13.14 -21.63 -5.35
N PRO A 95 13.01 -21.40 -6.67
CA PRO A 95 14.07 -21.74 -7.61
C PRO A 95 15.40 -21.13 -7.17
N GLU A 96 16.49 -21.88 -7.37
CA GLU A 96 17.84 -21.41 -7.04
C GLU A 96 18.14 -20.06 -7.70
N GLY A 97 18.82 -19.19 -6.98
CA GLY A 97 19.15 -17.84 -7.46
C GLY A 97 17.99 -16.84 -7.47
N THR A 98 16.78 -17.22 -7.03
CA THR A 98 15.66 -16.29 -6.93
C THR A 98 15.96 -15.21 -5.88
N LYS A 99 15.88 -13.95 -6.31
CA LYS A 99 16.00 -12.79 -5.42
C LYS A 99 14.63 -12.24 -5.11
N PHE A 100 14.35 -12.05 -3.83
CA PHE A 100 13.14 -11.40 -3.35
C PHE A 100 13.46 -10.01 -2.82
N ILE A 101 12.49 -9.11 -2.92
CA ILE A 101 12.52 -7.77 -2.34
C ILE A 101 11.67 -7.82 -1.09
N ASP A 102 12.26 -7.49 0.05
CA ASP A 102 11.54 -7.42 1.32
C ASP A 102 10.65 -6.17 1.36
N PRO A 103 9.51 -6.21 2.09
CA PRO A 103 8.69 -5.03 2.32
C PRO A 103 9.48 -3.93 3.04
N VAL A 104 9.11 -2.67 2.79
CA VAL A 104 9.72 -1.54 3.50
C VAL A 104 9.18 -1.41 4.92
N PHE A 105 7.98 -1.94 5.16
CA PHE A 105 7.34 -2.04 6.47
C PHE A 105 6.44 -3.26 6.50
N GLU A 106 6.42 -3.95 7.62
CA GLU A 106 5.52 -5.07 7.88
C GLU A 106 5.06 -5.08 9.33
N TYR A 107 3.92 -5.68 9.59
CA TYR A 107 3.41 -5.95 10.93
C TYR A 107 2.71 -7.30 10.98
N ASP A 108 2.75 -7.94 12.14
CA ASP A 108 2.13 -9.24 12.33
C ASP A 108 0.65 -9.15 12.73
N HIS A 109 -0.05 -10.28 12.69
CA HIS A 109 -1.47 -10.36 12.99
C HIS A 109 -1.83 -10.16 14.46
N THR A 110 -0.86 -9.94 15.35
CA THR A 110 -1.13 -9.42 16.70
C THR A 110 -1.37 -7.92 16.71
N GLN A 111 -0.92 -7.22 15.67
CA GLN A 111 -1.05 -5.78 15.53
C GLN A 111 -2.21 -5.36 14.62
N GLY A 112 -2.48 -6.14 13.56
CA GLY A 112 -3.56 -5.91 12.60
C GLY A 112 -3.69 -7.09 11.66
N THR A 113 -4.78 -7.19 10.89
CA THR A 113 -5.11 -8.40 10.13
C THR A 113 -5.46 -8.16 8.66
N SER A 114 -5.52 -6.90 8.24
CA SER A 114 -5.84 -6.55 6.85
C SER A 114 -5.49 -5.12 6.54
N ILE A 115 -4.31 -4.90 5.98
CA ILE A 115 -3.86 -3.58 5.54
C ILE A 115 -4.76 -3.04 4.44
N SER A 116 -5.22 -1.81 4.57
CA SER A 116 -6.13 -1.18 3.60
C SER A 116 -5.47 -0.12 2.72
N GLY A 117 -4.16 0.03 2.85
CA GLY A 117 -3.39 0.95 2.04
C GLY A 117 -3.31 2.35 2.61
N GLY A 118 -2.80 3.26 1.82
CA GLY A 118 -2.49 4.59 2.29
C GLY A 118 -2.11 5.57 1.19
N SER A 119 -1.80 6.78 1.63
CA SER A 119 -1.26 7.84 0.78
C SER A 119 -0.26 8.72 1.54
N ILE A 120 0.60 9.43 0.80
CA ILE A 120 1.55 10.37 1.43
C ILE A 120 0.79 11.63 1.88
N TYR A 121 0.92 11.98 3.16
CA TYR A 121 0.36 13.23 3.67
C TYR A 121 1.22 14.44 3.26
N ARG A 122 0.59 15.40 2.58
CA ARG A 122 1.23 16.65 2.10
C ARG A 122 0.56 17.91 2.67
N GLY A 123 -0.41 17.74 3.56
CA GLY A 123 -1.17 18.84 4.15
C GLY A 123 -0.34 19.72 5.08
N LYS A 124 -0.98 20.83 5.50
CA LYS A 124 -0.40 21.81 6.43
C LYS A 124 -0.91 21.66 7.85
N SER A 125 -2.13 21.13 8.02
CA SER A 125 -2.81 21.02 9.32
C SER A 125 -2.10 20.10 10.31
N SER A 126 -1.34 19.13 9.82
CA SER A 126 -0.55 18.21 10.65
C SER A 126 0.93 18.18 10.22
N PRO A 127 1.73 19.20 10.53
CA PRO A 127 3.12 19.31 10.06
C PRO A 127 3.99 18.10 10.43
N LYS A 128 3.71 17.45 11.56
CA LYS A 128 4.43 16.26 12.05
C LYS A 128 4.24 15.01 11.17
N LEU A 129 3.23 15.02 10.27
CA LEU A 129 2.94 13.91 9.36
C LEU A 129 3.34 14.20 7.92
N ARG A 130 3.80 15.40 7.67
CA ARG A 130 4.20 15.79 6.33
C ARG A 130 5.26 14.83 5.77
N SER A 131 5.04 14.36 4.54
CA SER A 131 5.87 13.36 3.85
C SER A 131 5.87 11.96 4.45
N HIS A 132 4.91 11.66 5.33
CA HIS A 132 4.68 10.29 5.78
C HIS A 132 3.65 9.60 4.88
N TYR A 133 3.87 8.33 4.59
CA TYR A 133 2.86 7.42 4.06
C TYR A 133 1.96 7.02 5.21
N VAL A 134 0.71 7.46 5.15
CA VAL A 134 -0.33 7.19 6.16
C VAL A 134 -1.19 6.07 5.64
N PHE A 135 -1.35 5.02 6.41
CA PHE A 135 -2.11 3.83 6.05
C PHE A 135 -2.82 3.23 7.27
N GLY A 136 -3.74 2.30 7.02
CA GLY A 136 -4.55 1.71 8.08
C GLY A 136 -4.72 0.21 7.93
N ASP A 137 -5.31 -0.39 8.96
CA ASP A 137 -5.73 -1.79 9.02
C ASP A 137 -7.24 -1.86 9.19
N TRP A 138 -7.91 -2.54 8.27
CA TRP A 138 -9.37 -2.70 8.28
C TRP A 138 -9.84 -3.54 9.46
N GLY A 139 -9.09 -4.57 9.85
CA GLY A 139 -9.49 -5.49 10.90
C GLY A 139 -9.53 -4.84 12.27
N THR A 140 -8.54 -4.01 12.58
CA THR A 140 -8.36 -3.41 13.90
C THR A 140 -8.68 -1.92 13.97
N GLY A 141 -8.74 -1.24 12.81
CA GLY A 141 -8.90 0.21 12.75
C GLY A 141 -7.64 0.99 13.11
N LYS A 142 -6.53 0.32 13.41
CA LYS A 142 -5.25 0.99 13.65
C LYS A 142 -4.74 1.68 12.42
N CYS A 143 -4.01 2.76 12.62
CA CYS A 143 -3.34 3.47 11.54
C CYS A 143 -1.90 3.79 11.93
N TRP A 144 -1.07 3.87 10.91
CA TRP A 144 0.34 4.20 11.00
C TRP A 144 0.70 5.31 10.04
N ALA A 145 1.78 6.00 10.34
CA ALA A 145 2.45 6.89 9.41
C ALA A 145 3.94 6.56 9.39
N ILE A 146 4.47 6.22 8.24
CA ILE A 146 5.89 5.95 8.06
C ILE A 146 6.52 6.97 7.12
N ARG A 147 7.71 7.42 7.44
CA ARG A 147 8.53 8.22 6.53
C ARG A 147 9.64 7.37 5.96
N VAL A 148 9.68 7.28 4.64
CA VAL A 148 10.66 6.46 3.92
C VAL A 148 11.72 7.38 3.31
N SER A 149 12.98 7.00 3.46
CA SER A 149 14.12 7.63 2.81
C SER A 149 15.12 6.56 2.36
N ASN A 150 15.60 6.67 1.11
CA ASN A 150 16.52 5.69 0.52
C ASN A 150 16.04 4.22 0.67
N GLY A 151 14.73 4.00 0.48
CA GLY A 151 14.14 2.66 0.55
C GLY A 151 14.01 2.07 1.96
N LYS A 152 14.19 2.86 3.01
CA LYS A 152 14.08 2.42 4.40
C LYS A 152 13.17 3.34 5.20
N VAL A 153 12.44 2.77 6.15
CA VAL A 153 11.70 3.56 7.13
C VAL A 153 12.69 4.28 8.06
N VAL A 154 12.58 5.59 8.13
CA VAL A 154 13.41 6.46 8.99
C VAL A 154 12.61 7.06 10.14
N GLU A 155 11.29 6.97 10.08
CA GLU A 155 10.39 7.42 11.13
C GLU A 155 9.07 6.65 11.06
N GLU A 156 8.56 6.23 12.21
CA GLU A 156 7.27 5.55 12.38
C GLU A 156 6.45 6.22 13.47
N LYS A 157 5.15 6.32 13.25
CA LYS A 157 4.18 6.83 14.22
C LYS A 157 2.92 5.98 14.20
N ASN A 158 2.45 5.61 15.38
CA ASN A 158 1.09 5.09 15.54
C ASN A 158 0.10 6.25 15.56
N ILE A 159 -1.00 6.07 14.82
CA ILE A 159 -2.08 7.04 14.74
C ILE A 159 -3.30 6.42 15.40
N VAL A 160 -3.81 7.07 16.44
CA VAL A 160 -5.03 6.63 17.11
C VAL A 160 -6.17 7.56 16.69
N PHE A 161 -7.19 7.01 16.07
CA PHE A 161 -8.45 7.70 15.82
C PHE A 161 -9.32 7.53 17.05
N THR A 162 -9.54 8.60 17.81
CA THR A 162 -10.52 8.64 18.87
C THR A 162 -11.69 9.52 18.45
N GLU A 163 -12.91 9.13 18.80
CA GLU A 163 -14.13 9.92 18.51
C GLU A 163 -14.16 11.28 19.24
N ASN A 164 -13.28 11.49 20.19
CA ASN A 164 -13.20 12.72 20.98
C ASN A 164 -12.19 13.71 20.43
N LYS A 165 -12.63 14.94 20.31
CA LYS A 165 -11.95 16.11 19.74
C LYS A 165 -10.56 16.44 20.28
N GLU A 166 -10.09 15.77 21.34
CA GLU A 166 -8.86 16.12 22.06
C GLU A 166 -7.71 15.10 21.88
N GLY A 167 -7.95 13.93 21.28
CA GLY A 167 -6.98 12.82 21.28
C GLY A 167 -6.21 12.60 20.00
N LEU A 168 -6.58 13.22 18.90
CA LEU A 168 -5.92 13.00 17.61
C LEU A 168 -4.95 14.09 17.26
N ASN A 169 -3.70 13.72 17.23
CA ASN A 169 -2.65 14.57 16.70
C ASN A 169 -2.80 14.88 15.19
N MET A 170 -3.92 14.51 14.55
CA MET A 170 -4.14 14.65 13.11
C MET A 170 -5.35 15.48 12.69
N GLY A 171 -6.22 15.90 13.59
CA GLY A 171 -7.34 16.78 13.23
C GLY A 171 -8.29 16.21 12.16
N PHE A 172 -8.50 14.90 12.09
CA PHE A 172 -9.49 14.33 11.18
C PHE A 172 -10.90 14.65 11.65
N LYS A 173 -11.70 15.24 10.77
CA LYS A 173 -13.12 15.50 10.99
C LYS A 173 -13.96 14.61 10.08
N MET A 174 -15.08 14.15 10.59
CA MET A 174 -16.09 13.50 9.78
C MET A 174 -16.68 14.52 8.79
N VAL A 175 -16.63 14.19 7.49
CA VAL A 175 -17.18 15.02 6.42
C VAL A 175 -18.58 14.55 6.02
N LYS A 176 -18.80 13.23 6.01
CA LYS A 176 -20.06 12.60 5.63
C LYS A 176 -20.21 11.25 6.33
N GLY A 177 -21.43 10.93 6.76
CA GLY A 177 -21.79 9.65 7.40
C GLY A 177 -22.23 9.82 8.84
N LYS A 178 -22.24 8.70 9.60
CA LYS A 178 -22.54 8.66 11.03
C LYS A 178 -21.28 8.20 11.78
N PRO A 179 -21.02 8.70 12.99
CA PRO A 179 -19.97 8.17 13.84
C PRO A 179 -20.13 6.67 14.01
N GLN A 180 -19.02 5.94 13.92
CA GLN A 180 -19.01 4.48 14.06
C GLN A 180 -18.35 4.11 15.38
N SER A 181 -18.87 3.04 16.01
CA SER A 181 -18.25 2.45 17.18
C SER A 181 -16.95 1.69 16.89
N SER A 182 -16.69 1.40 15.61
CA SER A 182 -15.44 0.78 15.16
C SER A 182 -15.03 1.39 13.83
N PHE A 183 -13.91 2.08 13.82
CA PHE A 183 -13.29 2.64 12.62
C PHE A 183 -12.65 1.52 11.79
N LYS A 184 -12.99 1.44 10.50
CA LYS A 184 -12.49 0.44 9.55
C LYS A 184 -12.07 1.12 8.24
N PRO A 185 -10.86 1.64 8.17
CA PRO A 185 -10.39 2.36 6.98
C PRO A 185 -10.26 1.41 5.79
N VAL A 186 -10.77 1.81 4.64
CA VAL A 186 -10.69 1.04 3.39
C VAL A 186 -9.93 1.74 2.28
N ASN A 187 -9.80 3.06 2.35
CA ASN A 187 -9.07 3.82 1.36
C ASN A 187 -8.57 5.16 1.92
N PHE A 188 -7.46 5.63 1.39
CA PHE A 188 -6.82 6.90 1.72
C PHE A 188 -6.55 7.68 0.44
N CYS A 189 -6.94 8.93 0.38
CA CYS A 189 -6.58 9.78 -0.75
C CYS A 189 -6.19 11.18 -0.29
N GLN A 190 -5.37 11.83 -1.08
CA GLN A 190 -5.01 13.22 -0.87
C GLN A 190 -5.68 14.10 -1.91
N LEU A 191 -6.33 15.16 -1.45
CA LEU A 191 -6.89 16.19 -2.32
C LEU A 191 -5.79 17.15 -2.79
N PRO A 192 -6.02 17.86 -3.91
CA PRO A 192 -5.10 18.91 -4.38
C PRO A 192 -4.84 20.02 -3.34
N SER A 193 -5.79 20.26 -2.42
CA SER A 193 -5.62 21.17 -1.29
C SER A 193 -4.59 20.73 -0.25
N GLY A 194 -4.12 19.49 -0.33
CA GLY A 194 -3.23 18.86 0.65
C GLY A 194 -4.00 18.16 1.78
N ARG A 195 -5.33 18.27 1.86
CA ARG A 195 -6.12 17.50 2.84
C ARG A 195 -6.10 16.04 2.48
N MET A 196 -6.04 15.19 3.50
CA MET A 196 -6.20 13.74 3.34
C MET A 196 -7.65 13.36 3.68
N MET A 197 -8.20 12.50 2.86
CA MET A 197 -9.50 11.88 3.08
C MET A 197 -9.29 10.41 3.40
N ILE A 198 -10.07 9.89 4.35
CA ILE A 198 -10.11 8.45 4.67
C ILE A 198 -11.56 7.99 4.52
N LEU A 199 -11.75 6.97 3.71
CA LEU A 199 -13.03 6.30 3.56
C LEU A 199 -13.10 5.15 4.56
N ASP A 200 -14.11 5.16 5.40
CA ASP A 200 -14.46 4.07 6.30
C ASP A 200 -15.41 3.07 5.63
N TRP A 201 -15.35 1.82 6.03
CA TRP A 201 -16.21 0.74 5.52
C TRP A 201 -17.72 1.04 5.61
N SER A 202 -18.14 1.79 6.60
CA SER A 202 -19.54 2.21 6.77
C SER A 202 -20.00 3.26 5.74
N GLY A 203 -19.11 3.76 4.88
CA GLY A 203 -19.36 4.87 3.97
C GLY A 203 -19.14 6.25 4.61
N THR A 204 -18.67 6.32 5.85
CA THR A 204 -18.25 7.57 6.48
C THR A 204 -16.94 8.05 5.86
N ILE A 205 -16.85 9.36 5.64
CA ILE A 205 -15.63 10.00 5.11
C ILE A 205 -15.07 10.92 6.18
N TYR A 206 -13.81 10.70 6.53
CA TYR A 206 -13.04 11.55 7.43
C TYR A 206 -12.06 12.41 6.62
N SER A 207 -11.76 13.59 7.09
CA SER A 207 -10.80 14.51 6.45
C SER A 207 -9.90 15.17 7.47
N THR A 208 -8.65 15.41 7.10
CA THR A 208 -7.82 16.41 7.78
C THR A 208 -8.35 17.80 7.45
N ASP A 209 -8.20 18.73 8.37
CA ASP A 209 -8.52 20.14 8.14
C ASP A 209 -7.58 20.81 7.16
#